data_86c8c46fbfd38d75dcd524e674c7f3f2
#
_entry.id   86c8c46fbfd38d75dcd524e674c7f3f2
#
_cell.length_a   1.000
_cell.length_b   1.000
_cell.length_c   1.000
_cell.angle_alpha   90.00
_cell.angle_beta   90.00
_cell.angle_gamma   90.00
#
_symmetry.space_group_name_H-M   'P 1'
#
loop_
_entity.id
_entity.type
_entity.pdbx_description
1 polymer ?
#
loop_
_entity_poly.entity_id
_entity_poly.type
_entity_poly.pdbx_seq_one_letter_code
_entity_poly.pdbx_strand_id
1 'polypeptide(L)'
;MQINKIKLALGLVAGLSVAMPMVASAAADQEAAIKDANNWADPRGGYLNQAHSGLAQINKGNVKNLKAAWTFATGVNRGHEGSPVVVGNMMFVHTAFPNNVYALDLSDNQKIVWSYFPKQDPSVQAVLCCDNVNRGLGYGDGKIY
;
A
#
# COMPACT_ATOMS: atom_id res chain seq x y z
N MET A 1 -28.55 -73.08 8.27
CA MET A 1 -29.00 -71.72 8.07
C MET A 1 -27.95 -70.79 8.65
N GLN A 2 -27.02 -70.31 7.79
CA GLN A 2 -25.91 -69.44 8.22
C GLN A 2 -26.32 -67.98 8.03
N ILE A 3 -26.25 -67.21 9.10
CA ILE A 3 -26.54 -65.79 9.09
C ILE A 3 -25.21 -65.05 8.86
N ASN A 4 -25.06 -64.45 7.67
CA ASN A 4 -23.92 -63.58 7.33
C ASN A 4 -24.00 -62.26 8.11
N LYS A 5 -23.01 -61.99 8.93
CA LYS A 5 -22.83 -60.70 9.60
C LYS A 5 -22.19 -59.70 8.63
N ILE A 6 -23.00 -58.75 8.20
CA ILE A 6 -22.53 -57.59 7.44
C ILE A 6 -21.79 -56.67 8.42
N LYS A 7 -20.49 -56.49 8.20
CA LYS A 7 -19.70 -55.47 8.93
C LYS A 7 -19.86 -54.11 8.22
N LEU A 8 -20.57 -53.23 8.88
CA LEU A 8 -20.66 -51.82 8.46
C LEU A 8 -19.34 -51.12 8.78
N ALA A 9 -18.56 -50.78 7.76
CA ALA A 9 -17.37 -49.93 7.96
C ALA A 9 -17.81 -48.47 7.96
N LEU A 10 -17.74 -47.83 9.11
CA LEU A 10 -17.92 -46.40 9.25
C LEU A 10 -16.62 -45.70 8.74
N GLY A 11 -16.67 -45.15 7.54
CA GLY A 11 -15.60 -44.30 7.03
C GLY A 11 -15.65 -42.95 7.69
N LEU A 12 -14.63 -42.66 8.51
CA LEU A 12 -14.39 -41.33 9.08
C LEU A 12 -13.85 -40.46 7.95
N VAL A 13 -14.66 -39.58 7.39
CA VAL A 13 -14.17 -38.50 6.51
C VAL A 13 -13.62 -37.39 7.39
N ALA A 14 -12.29 -37.38 7.57
CA ALA A 14 -11.60 -36.25 8.17
C ALA A 14 -11.60 -35.09 7.18
N GLY A 15 -12.54 -34.16 7.34
CA GLY A 15 -12.54 -32.90 6.61
C GLY A 15 -11.32 -32.06 6.99
N LEU A 16 -10.34 -31.99 6.10
CA LEU A 16 -9.23 -31.04 6.23
C LEU A 16 -9.78 -29.63 5.97
N SER A 17 -10.10 -28.91 7.03
CA SER A 17 -10.33 -27.47 6.95
C SER A 17 -8.97 -26.79 6.74
N VAL A 18 -8.64 -26.48 5.50
CA VAL A 18 -7.51 -25.61 5.18
C VAL A 18 -7.91 -24.20 5.60
N ALA A 19 -7.53 -23.82 6.83
CA ALA A 19 -7.60 -22.43 7.25
C ALA A 19 -6.67 -21.62 6.36
N MET A 20 -7.21 -20.65 5.64
CA MET A 20 -6.42 -19.70 4.84
C MET A 20 -5.81 -18.65 5.78
N PRO A 21 -4.50 -18.70 6.10
CA PRO A 21 -3.87 -17.69 6.97
C PRO A 21 -3.52 -16.38 6.27
N MET A 22 -3.75 -16.27 4.93
CA MET A 22 -3.22 -15.16 4.15
C MET A 22 -3.84 -13.79 4.45
N VAL A 23 -5.13 -13.71 4.76
CA VAL A 23 -5.79 -12.41 4.99
C VAL A 23 -5.40 -11.81 6.35
N ALA A 24 -5.22 -12.63 7.36
CA ALA A 24 -4.79 -12.18 8.69
C ALA A 24 -3.34 -11.65 8.69
N SER A 25 -2.47 -12.18 7.82
CA SER A 25 -1.08 -11.76 7.68
C SER A 25 -0.96 -10.35 7.08
N ALA A 26 -1.69 -10.08 5.99
CA ALA A 26 -1.63 -8.78 5.30
C ALA A 26 -2.15 -7.64 6.18
N ALA A 27 -3.24 -7.85 6.93
CA ALA A 27 -3.77 -6.85 7.85
C ALA A 27 -2.82 -6.57 9.03
N ALA A 28 -2.17 -7.61 9.57
CA ALA A 28 -1.21 -7.46 10.65
C ALA A 28 0.06 -6.71 10.20
N ASP A 29 0.54 -6.94 8.99
CA ASP A 29 1.68 -6.25 8.39
C ASP A 29 1.38 -4.76 8.17
N GLN A 30 0.22 -4.43 7.61
CA GLN A 30 -0.22 -3.05 7.43
C GLN A 30 -0.37 -2.33 8.78
N GLU A 31 -0.98 -2.97 9.76
CA GLU A 31 -1.16 -2.39 11.10
C GLU A 31 0.18 -2.14 11.79
N ALA A 32 1.12 -3.06 11.68
CA ALA A 32 2.47 -2.90 12.20
C ALA A 32 3.19 -1.73 11.51
N ALA A 33 3.08 -1.63 10.18
CA ALA A 33 3.68 -0.54 9.41
C ALA A 33 3.09 0.83 9.78
N ILE A 34 1.78 0.92 10.02
CA ILE A 34 1.10 2.15 10.45
C ILE A 34 1.53 2.57 11.86
N LYS A 35 1.79 1.62 12.76
CA LYS A 35 2.20 1.90 14.15
C LYS A 35 3.65 2.36 14.28
N ASP A 36 4.49 2.06 13.30
CA ASP A 36 5.87 2.55 13.27
C ASP A 36 5.90 4.02 12.85
N ALA A 37 6.30 4.90 13.78
CA ALA A 37 6.35 6.35 13.54
C ALA A 37 7.33 6.76 12.42
N ASN A 38 8.27 5.89 12.02
CA ASN A 38 9.18 6.14 10.90
C ASN A 38 8.53 5.87 9.54
N ASN A 39 7.37 5.26 9.52
CA ASN A 39 6.63 4.95 8.31
C ASN A 39 5.49 5.96 8.07
N TRP A 40 5.06 6.03 6.82
CA TRP A 40 3.82 6.65 6.38
C TRP A 40 3.08 5.65 5.48
N ALA A 41 2.65 4.54 6.09
CA ALA A 41 2.13 3.37 5.39
C ALA A 41 0.67 3.51 4.92
N ASP A 42 0.03 4.62 5.26
CA ASP A 42 -1.33 4.96 4.87
C ASP A 42 -1.39 6.43 4.42
N PRO A 43 -2.14 6.79 3.37
CA PRO A 43 -2.18 8.16 2.83
C PRO A 43 -2.57 9.24 3.85
N ARG A 44 -3.25 8.88 4.93
CA ARG A 44 -3.70 9.81 5.98
C ARG A 44 -3.09 9.51 7.35
N GLY A 45 -1.99 8.74 7.39
CA GLY A 45 -1.27 8.42 8.63
C GLY A 45 -1.98 7.37 9.50
N GLY A 46 -2.88 6.58 8.94
CA GLY A 46 -3.58 5.49 9.60
C GLY A 46 -5.10 5.61 9.58
N TYR A 47 -5.78 4.61 10.12
CA TYR A 47 -7.24 4.45 10.05
C TYR A 47 -8.06 5.58 10.68
N LEU A 48 -7.47 6.36 11.57
CA LEU A 48 -8.13 7.52 12.16
C LEU A 48 -8.10 8.77 11.27
N ASN A 49 -7.43 8.73 10.13
CA ASN A 49 -7.32 9.82 9.15
C ASN A 49 -6.87 11.16 9.75
N GLN A 50 -6.04 11.14 10.78
CA GLN A 50 -5.62 12.35 11.49
C GLN A 50 -4.56 13.15 10.74
N ALA A 51 -3.90 12.54 9.74
CA ALA A 51 -2.81 13.12 8.97
C ALA A 51 -1.70 13.73 9.87
N HIS A 52 -1.42 13.08 10.99
CA HIS A 52 -0.46 13.53 12.01
C HIS A 52 0.71 12.56 12.08
N SER A 53 1.94 13.10 12.01
CA SER A 53 3.17 12.34 12.23
C SER A 53 3.63 12.47 13.68
N GLY A 54 4.04 11.35 14.29
CA GLY A 54 4.68 11.33 15.61
C GLY A 54 6.15 11.80 15.60
N LEU A 55 6.74 12.10 14.43
CA LEU A 55 8.11 12.58 14.31
C LEU A 55 8.24 14.01 14.84
N ALA A 56 9.30 14.28 15.60
CA ALA A 56 9.51 15.56 16.29
C ALA A 56 10.72 16.35 15.78
N GLN A 57 11.39 15.90 14.71
CA GLN A 57 12.57 16.57 14.16
C GLN A 57 12.24 17.97 13.62
N ILE A 58 11.02 18.15 13.08
CA ILE A 58 10.52 19.46 12.65
C ILE A 58 9.56 19.98 13.72
N ASN A 59 9.81 21.18 14.21
CA ASN A 59 9.05 21.79 15.29
C ASN A 59 9.00 23.31 15.12
N LYS A 60 8.26 24.00 16.00
CA LYS A 60 8.08 25.47 15.95
C LYS A 60 9.39 26.27 15.99
N GLY A 61 10.45 25.73 16.60
CA GLY A 61 11.73 26.38 16.71
C GLY A 61 12.56 26.34 15.43
N ASN A 62 12.41 25.31 14.60
CA ASN A 62 13.26 25.08 13.43
C ASN A 62 12.52 25.06 12.09
N VAL A 63 11.18 25.02 12.06
CA VAL A 63 10.39 24.96 10.81
C VAL A 63 10.72 26.10 9.83
N LYS A 64 11.10 27.26 10.32
CA LYS A 64 11.54 28.41 9.50
C LYS A 64 12.81 28.15 8.67
N ASN A 65 13.58 27.14 9.03
CA ASN A 65 14.82 26.75 8.36
C ASN A 65 14.60 25.60 7.36
N LEU A 66 13.35 25.15 7.16
CA LEU A 66 13.02 24.06 6.26
C LEU A 66 13.41 24.41 4.82
N LYS A 67 14.07 23.49 4.14
CA LYS A 67 14.49 23.61 2.74
C LYS A 67 14.12 22.34 1.99
N ALA A 68 13.93 22.46 0.67
CA ALA A 68 13.81 21.29 -0.18
C ALA A 68 15.13 20.50 -0.13
N ALA A 69 15.04 19.24 0.28
CA ALA A 69 16.19 18.33 0.28
C ALA A 69 16.44 17.76 -1.13
N TRP A 70 15.37 17.44 -1.84
CA TRP A 70 15.39 16.91 -3.22
C TRP A 70 14.03 17.10 -3.88
N THR A 71 13.96 16.85 -5.18
CA THR A 71 12.73 16.88 -5.97
C THR A 71 12.67 15.66 -6.88
N PHE A 72 11.48 15.19 -7.16
CA PHE A 72 11.24 14.08 -8.07
C PHE A 72 10.21 14.50 -9.14
N ALA A 73 10.60 14.41 -10.42
CA ALA A 73 9.72 14.71 -11.54
C ALA A 73 8.98 13.45 -11.99
N THR A 74 7.66 13.42 -11.83
CA THR A 74 6.82 12.27 -12.21
C THR A 74 6.59 12.16 -13.70
N GLY A 75 6.87 13.22 -14.48
CA GLY A 75 6.58 13.29 -15.92
C GLY A 75 5.10 13.51 -16.26
N VAL A 76 4.23 13.68 -15.26
CA VAL A 76 2.79 13.91 -15.44
C VAL A 76 2.42 15.31 -14.97
N ASN A 77 1.98 16.15 -15.89
CA ASN A 77 1.57 17.53 -15.61
C ASN A 77 0.05 17.61 -15.36
N ARG A 78 -0.38 17.04 -14.24
CA ARG A 78 -1.77 17.00 -13.77
C ARG A 78 -1.80 17.19 -12.25
N GLY A 79 -2.99 17.42 -11.68
CA GLY A 79 -3.17 17.52 -10.23
C GLY A 79 -2.73 16.24 -9.50
N HIS A 80 -1.79 16.36 -8.56
CA HIS A 80 -1.35 15.26 -7.69
C HIS A 80 -1.97 15.47 -6.31
N GLU A 81 -3.04 14.75 -6.02
CA GLU A 81 -3.78 14.88 -4.75
C GLU A 81 -3.45 13.77 -3.74
N GLY A 82 -2.73 12.74 -4.16
CA GLY A 82 -2.39 11.62 -3.30
C GLY A 82 -1.13 11.88 -2.50
N SER A 83 -1.11 11.37 -1.27
CA SER A 83 0.06 11.32 -0.42
C SER A 83 0.99 10.17 -0.85
N PRO A 84 2.31 10.32 -0.82
CA PRO A 84 3.21 9.19 -0.95
C PRO A 84 3.03 8.22 0.22
N VAL A 85 3.31 6.93 -0.03
CA VAL A 85 3.42 5.90 1.01
C VAL A 85 4.88 5.65 1.29
N VAL A 86 5.27 5.57 2.57
CA VAL A 86 6.65 5.31 2.98
C VAL A 86 6.68 4.14 3.96
N VAL A 87 7.44 3.10 3.62
CA VAL A 87 7.66 1.94 4.50
C VAL A 87 9.14 1.59 4.50
N GLY A 88 9.76 1.67 5.65
CA GLY A 88 11.22 1.57 5.78
C GLY A 88 11.93 2.63 4.93
N ASN A 89 12.84 2.21 4.09
CA ASN A 89 13.56 3.09 3.16
C ASN A 89 12.87 3.25 1.80
N MET A 90 11.70 2.66 1.61
CA MET A 90 10.99 2.74 0.33
C MET A 90 9.91 3.82 0.37
N MET A 91 9.93 4.72 -0.62
CA MET A 91 8.85 5.66 -0.89
C MET A 91 8.16 5.29 -2.19
N PHE A 92 6.83 5.19 -2.13
CA PHE A 92 5.99 4.92 -3.28
C PHE A 92 5.23 6.17 -3.67
N VAL A 93 5.43 6.62 -4.90
CA VAL A 93 4.80 7.81 -5.47
C VAL A 93 3.92 7.39 -6.65
N HIS A 94 2.73 7.91 -6.71
CA HIS A 94 1.82 7.70 -7.83
C HIS A 94 1.49 9.03 -8.52
N THR A 95 0.95 8.93 -9.74
CA THR A 95 0.53 10.10 -10.50
C THR A 95 -0.99 10.13 -10.66
N ALA A 96 -1.52 11.26 -11.08
CA ALA A 96 -2.80 11.33 -11.79
C ALA A 96 -2.76 10.43 -13.03
N PHE A 97 -3.88 10.36 -13.79
CA PHE A 97 -3.87 9.63 -15.07
C PHE A 97 -2.57 9.92 -15.85
N PRO A 98 -1.85 8.90 -16.31
CA PRO A 98 -2.21 7.48 -16.46
C PRO A 98 -1.92 6.59 -15.23
N ASN A 99 -1.85 7.13 -14.02
CA ASN A 99 -1.69 6.40 -12.76
C ASN A 99 -0.36 5.62 -12.68
N ASN A 100 0.72 6.23 -13.14
CA ASN A 100 2.05 5.65 -12.99
C ASN A 100 2.42 5.52 -11.51
N VAL A 101 3.16 4.48 -11.17
CA VAL A 101 3.68 4.26 -9.82
C VAL A 101 5.19 4.11 -9.88
N TYR A 102 5.88 4.75 -8.94
CA TYR A 102 7.33 4.68 -8.78
C TYR A 102 7.67 4.24 -7.36
N ALA A 103 8.63 3.34 -7.24
CA ALA A 103 9.25 3.00 -5.96
C ALA A 103 10.66 3.60 -5.91
N LEU A 104 10.90 4.44 -4.90
CA LEU A 104 12.16 5.15 -4.69
C LEU A 104 12.86 4.61 -3.45
N ASP A 105 14.15 4.33 -3.54
CA ASP A 105 14.97 4.00 -2.39
C ASP A 105 15.52 5.28 -1.74
N LEU A 106 15.03 5.61 -0.56
CA LEU A 106 15.45 6.80 0.19
C LEU A 106 16.87 6.70 0.73
N SER A 107 17.41 5.48 0.86
CA SER A 107 18.79 5.25 1.31
C SER A 107 19.83 5.29 0.19
N ASP A 108 19.39 5.19 -1.08
CA ASP A 108 20.26 5.24 -2.27
C ASP A 108 19.90 6.44 -3.16
N ASN A 109 20.00 7.64 -2.60
CA ASN A 109 19.83 8.91 -3.31
C ASN A 109 18.51 8.98 -4.13
N GLN A 110 17.41 8.45 -3.58
CA GLN A 110 16.06 8.39 -4.16
C GLN A 110 16.02 7.69 -5.54
N LYS A 111 16.90 6.72 -5.72
CA LYS A 111 16.96 5.90 -6.93
C LYS A 111 15.63 5.18 -7.17
N ILE A 112 15.16 5.20 -8.41
CA ILE A 112 14.02 4.40 -8.82
C ILE A 112 14.40 2.93 -8.80
N VAL A 113 13.78 2.14 -7.93
CA VAL A 113 13.97 0.69 -7.83
C VAL A 113 13.12 -0.02 -8.88
N TRP A 114 11.87 0.42 -9.02
CA TRP A 114 10.97 -0.04 -10.07
C TRP A 114 9.92 1.03 -10.41
N SER A 115 9.29 0.84 -11.55
CA SER A 115 8.16 1.66 -12.01
C SER A 115 7.08 0.75 -12.58
N TYR A 116 5.84 1.18 -12.43
CA TYR A 116 4.69 0.53 -13.03
C TYR A 116 3.91 1.54 -13.88
N PHE A 117 3.69 1.21 -15.14
CA PHE A 117 2.97 2.03 -16.11
C PHE A 117 1.73 1.26 -16.57
N PRO A 118 0.56 1.48 -15.96
CA PRO A 118 -0.65 0.76 -16.33
C PRO A 118 -1.09 1.13 -17.74
N LYS A 119 -1.52 0.12 -18.51
CA LYS A 119 -2.15 0.34 -19.81
C LYS A 119 -3.61 0.73 -19.58
N GLN A 120 -3.91 1.99 -19.75
CA GLN A 120 -5.27 2.52 -19.59
C GLN A 120 -5.77 3.06 -20.91
N ASP A 121 -7.08 2.95 -21.16
CA ASP A 121 -7.73 3.52 -22.32
C ASP A 121 -7.83 5.05 -22.15
N PRO A 122 -7.24 5.85 -23.02
CA PRO A 122 -7.31 7.32 -22.95
C PRO A 122 -8.74 7.87 -22.98
N SER A 123 -9.70 7.15 -23.54
CA SER A 123 -11.09 7.60 -23.65
C SER A 123 -11.76 7.76 -22.26
N VAL A 124 -11.28 7.06 -21.24
CA VAL A 124 -11.81 7.20 -19.87
C VAL A 124 -11.62 8.61 -19.30
N GLN A 125 -10.66 9.38 -19.79
CA GLN A 125 -10.40 10.75 -19.30
C GLN A 125 -11.62 11.67 -19.45
N ALA A 126 -12.46 11.44 -20.46
CA ALA A 126 -13.66 12.26 -20.70
C ALA A 126 -14.75 12.07 -19.61
N VAL A 127 -14.69 10.96 -18.85
CA VAL A 127 -15.67 10.61 -17.81
C VAL A 127 -15.08 10.64 -16.40
N LEU A 128 -13.78 10.90 -16.28
CA LEU A 128 -13.13 11.05 -14.97
C LEU A 128 -13.39 12.44 -14.38
N CYS A 129 -13.53 12.48 -13.06
CA CYS A 129 -13.67 13.72 -12.30
C CYS A 129 -12.30 14.36 -12.02
N CYS A 130 -12.31 15.68 -11.74
CA CYS A 130 -11.34 16.30 -10.85
C CYS A 130 -9.90 16.29 -11.38
N ASP A 131 -9.71 16.61 -12.66
CA ASP A 131 -8.40 16.58 -13.36
C ASP A 131 -7.76 15.18 -13.40
N ASN A 132 -8.58 14.13 -13.39
CA ASN A 132 -8.13 12.72 -13.49
C ASN A 132 -7.20 12.30 -12.33
N VAL A 133 -7.42 12.82 -11.14
CA VAL A 133 -6.57 12.58 -9.98
C VAL A 133 -6.65 11.14 -9.48
N ASN A 134 -5.54 10.69 -8.89
CA ASN A 134 -5.46 9.48 -8.09
C ASN A 134 -5.23 9.90 -6.63
N ARG A 135 -5.99 9.34 -5.70
CA ARG A 135 -6.00 9.80 -4.31
C ARG A 135 -5.09 9.02 -3.37
N GLY A 136 -4.45 7.96 -3.82
CA GLY A 136 -3.51 7.25 -2.98
C GLY A 136 -3.21 5.83 -3.43
N LEU A 137 -2.25 5.24 -2.74
CA LEU A 137 -1.86 3.84 -2.83
C LEU A 137 -2.18 3.16 -1.51
N GLY A 138 -2.52 1.88 -1.54
CA GLY A 138 -2.61 1.03 -0.36
C GLY A 138 -1.32 0.22 -0.17
N TYR A 139 -0.92 0.00 1.08
CA TYR A 139 0.16 -0.91 1.44
C TYR A 139 -0.39 -2.08 2.28
N GLY A 140 0.11 -3.27 2.05
CA GLY A 140 -0.18 -4.46 2.85
C GLY A 140 0.52 -5.68 2.28
N ASP A 141 0.88 -6.63 3.13
CA ASP A 141 1.57 -7.88 2.76
C ASP A 141 2.82 -7.65 1.89
N GLY A 142 3.60 -6.60 2.23
CA GLY A 142 4.79 -6.21 1.48
C GLY A 142 4.51 -5.74 0.05
N LYS A 143 3.28 -5.38 -0.29
CA LYS A 143 2.84 -5.00 -1.65
C LYS A 143 2.18 -3.63 -1.66
N ILE A 144 2.16 -3.03 -2.85
CA ILE A 144 1.42 -1.80 -3.15
C ILE A 144 0.20 -2.15 -4.03
N TYR A 145 -0.93 -1.57 -3.69
CA TYR A 145 -2.22 -1.73 -4.35
C TYR A 145 -2.73 -0.40 -4.88
#